data_14e306c245141e4b79f37130be0d2973
#
_entry.id   14e306c245141e4b79f37130be0d2973
#
_cell.length_a   1.000
_cell.length_b   1.000
_cell.length_c   1.000
_cell.angle_alpha   90.00
_cell.angle_beta   90.00
_cell.angle_gamma   90.00
#
_symmetry.space_group_name_H-M   'P 1'
#
loop_
_entity.id
_entity.type
_entity.pdbx_description
1 polymer ?
#
loop_
_entity_poly.entity_id
_entity_poly.type
_entity_poly.pdbx_seq_one_letter_code
_entity_poly.pdbx_strand_id
1 'polypeptide(L)'
;MLTNDLLEVKVAGRILEPKLLSLRSALQLDRAEILLQMFQAHQGKPLGELNADIQGITALEVNHKIWKGLAKVLIDNSTFEPPILEHHPTLSPSELRERVFVRSAELGLATQNPSFGRQSKEMILDSIASELNESVDNVLSFLYADHKDMHRLTKLPQTKTAVDVLHRYNLVLCQSLLLYAKSIRVVLHKPSSKWLDMLFRRVKFYRLLFRVWKYEDRVELLIDGPQSLLSQSSRYGLQFAMFLPLLPLFNGQWQLDATLLWGKKRKSEKSMRLSHMTGLQSHYQLKGLWKSNTEEMFEQRFAEKDWGWTLSDGEVLYLGEQQVMVPNYKLTSQEDSSREAYLNVIGFWRKKQVLAMMDAAPNNVIFAVSKRYAGATESLPKRVQDRVILFAEVIPIKSVLELLLKIKY
;
A
#
# COMPACT_ATOMS: atom_id res chain seq x y z
N MET A 1 -4.69 -3.66 7.48
CA MET A 1 -3.77 -4.56 8.24
C MET A 1 -4.25 -4.69 9.67
N LEU A 2 -3.92 -5.81 10.36
CA LEU A 2 -4.34 -6.01 11.74
C LEU A 2 -3.57 -5.09 12.70
N THR A 3 -4.27 -4.60 13.72
CA THR A 3 -3.66 -3.86 14.82
C THR A 3 -2.93 -4.82 15.77
N ASN A 4 -2.01 -4.30 16.58
CA ASN A 4 -1.13 -5.12 17.42
C ASN A 4 -1.88 -6.04 18.40
N ASP A 5 -3.01 -5.61 18.90
CA ASP A 5 -3.90 -6.35 19.80
C ASP A 5 -4.62 -7.53 19.13
N LEU A 6 -4.74 -7.50 17.79
CA LEU A 6 -5.38 -8.53 16.97
C LEU A 6 -4.38 -9.55 16.41
N LEU A 7 -3.07 -9.37 16.63
CA LEU A 7 -2.07 -10.31 16.12
C LEU A 7 -2.10 -11.63 16.90
N GLU A 8 -2.43 -12.71 16.21
CA GLU A 8 -2.39 -14.06 16.74
C GLU A 8 -1.07 -14.75 16.38
N VAL A 9 -0.19 -14.92 17.37
CA VAL A 9 1.14 -15.49 17.20
C VAL A 9 1.50 -16.48 18.28
N LYS A 10 2.38 -17.42 17.95
CA LYS A 10 3.09 -18.28 18.89
C LYS A 10 4.55 -17.84 18.94
N VAL A 11 5.07 -17.61 20.14
CA VAL A 11 6.47 -17.24 20.34
C VAL A 11 7.15 -18.36 21.11
N ALA A 12 8.17 -18.98 20.50
CA ALA A 12 8.98 -20.03 21.09
C ALA A 12 10.46 -19.62 20.99
N GLY A 13 11.05 -19.17 22.09
CA GLY A 13 12.43 -18.68 22.10
C GLY A 13 12.64 -17.52 21.12
N ARG A 14 13.44 -17.74 20.08
CA ARG A 14 13.71 -16.76 19.02
C ARG A 14 12.75 -16.87 17.84
N ILE A 15 11.89 -17.88 17.81
CA ILE A 15 10.98 -18.12 16.69
C ILE A 15 9.62 -17.46 16.98
N LEU A 16 9.06 -16.79 16.00
CA LEU A 16 7.73 -16.23 16.01
C LEU A 16 6.95 -16.82 14.83
N GLU A 17 5.86 -17.51 15.15
CA GLU A 17 5.01 -18.16 14.16
C GLU A 17 3.63 -17.50 14.12
N PRO A 18 3.11 -17.09 12.94
CA PRO A 18 1.73 -16.66 12.81
C PRO A 18 0.79 -17.85 13.06
N LYS A 19 -0.24 -17.65 13.88
CA LYS A 19 -1.32 -18.64 14.04
C LYS A 19 -2.33 -18.50 12.92
N LEU A 20 -2.05 -19.17 11.81
CA LEU A 20 -2.93 -19.16 10.65
C LEU A 20 -4.23 -19.91 10.92
N LEU A 21 -5.33 -19.40 10.37
CA LEU A 21 -6.62 -20.06 10.42
C LEU A 21 -6.66 -21.23 9.43
N SER A 22 -7.15 -22.37 9.88
CA SER A 22 -7.33 -23.55 9.02
C SER A 22 -8.52 -23.37 8.08
N LEU A 23 -8.27 -23.51 6.78
CA LEU A 23 -9.31 -23.44 5.76
C LEU A 23 -10.30 -24.61 5.78
N ARG A 24 -10.01 -25.65 6.60
CA ARG A 24 -10.87 -26.84 6.78
C ARG A 24 -11.63 -26.83 8.11
N SER A 25 -11.41 -25.81 8.93
CA SER A 25 -12.11 -25.69 10.21
C SER A 25 -13.53 -25.17 10.01
N ALA A 26 -14.53 -26.01 10.25
CA ALA A 26 -15.94 -25.61 10.17
C ALA A 26 -16.20 -24.37 11.02
N LEU A 27 -15.68 -24.32 12.27
CA LEU A 27 -15.83 -23.16 13.14
C LEU A 27 -15.29 -21.84 12.53
N GLN A 28 -14.17 -21.90 11.82
CA GLN A 28 -13.60 -20.67 11.20
C GLN A 28 -14.37 -20.27 9.95
N LEU A 29 -14.83 -21.25 9.19
CA LEU A 29 -15.68 -21.00 8.01
C LEU A 29 -17.04 -20.41 8.43
N ASP A 30 -17.68 -20.95 9.46
CA ASP A 30 -18.94 -20.43 9.99
C ASP A 30 -18.78 -18.97 10.47
N ARG A 31 -17.70 -18.64 11.17
CA ARG A 31 -17.42 -17.27 11.60
C ARG A 31 -17.27 -16.31 10.41
N ALA A 32 -16.56 -16.72 9.39
CA ALA A 32 -16.38 -15.92 8.19
C ALA A 32 -17.69 -15.74 7.44
N GLU A 33 -18.54 -16.79 7.36
CA GLU A 33 -19.85 -16.76 6.72
C GLU A 33 -20.82 -15.82 7.44
N ILE A 34 -20.91 -15.92 8.78
CA ILE A 34 -21.72 -15.02 9.60
C ILE A 34 -21.34 -13.55 9.36
N LEU A 35 -20.03 -13.25 9.32
CA LEU A 35 -19.57 -11.89 9.05
C LEU A 35 -19.93 -11.44 7.64
N LEU A 36 -19.79 -12.29 6.61
CA LEU A 36 -20.19 -11.96 5.24
C LEU A 36 -21.68 -11.63 5.14
N GLN A 37 -22.55 -12.42 5.77
CA GLN A 37 -23.99 -12.17 5.81
C GLN A 37 -24.30 -10.86 6.55
N MET A 38 -23.59 -10.58 7.65
CA MET A 38 -23.73 -9.33 8.39
C MET A 38 -23.36 -8.12 7.51
N PHE A 39 -22.26 -8.19 6.76
CA PHE A 39 -21.88 -7.11 5.83
C PHE A 39 -22.92 -6.89 4.74
N GLN A 40 -23.49 -7.97 4.20
CA GLN A 40 -24.59 -7.87 3.22
C GLN A 40 -25.82 -7.18 3.82
N ALA A 41 -26.23 -7.55 5.03
CA ALA A 41 -27.36 -6.94 5.74
C ALA A 41 -27.14 -5.47 6.14
N HIS A 42 -25.87 -5.02 6.18
CA HIS A 42 -25.50 -3.64 6.52
C HIS A 42 -25.17 -2.78 5.29
N GLN A 43 -25.38 -3.26 4.08
CA GLN A 43 -25.20 -2.44 2.87
C GLN A 43 -26.12 -1.20 2.94
N GLY A 44 -25.53 -0.01 2.75
CA GLY A 44 -26.21 1.28 2.89
C GLY A 44 -26.32 1.82 4.34
N LYS A 45 -25.99 1.00 5.37
CA LYS A 45 -26.07 1.40 6.78
C LYS A 45 -24.72 1.97 7.29
N PRO A 46 -24.76 2.75 8.39
CA PRO A 46 -23.56 3.32 9.01
C PRO A 46 -22.59 2.27 9.56
N LEU A 47 -21.28 2.57 9.49
CA LEU A 47 -20.23 1.73 10.07
C LEU A 47 -20.42 1.51 11.57
N GLY A 48 -20.96 2.50 12.29
CA GLY A 48 -21.23 2.41 13.73
C GLY A 48 -22.22 1.29 14.09
N GLU A 49 -23.27 1.09 13.27
CA GLU A 49 -24.23 -0.01 13.47
C GLU A 49 -23.55 -1.38 13.24
N LEU A 50 -22.79 -1.50 12.15
CA LEU A 50 -22.03 -2.73 11.87
C LEU A 50 -21.05 -3.04 13.00
N ASN A 51 -20.34 -2.04 13.52
CA ASN A 51 -19.41 -2.20 14.65
C ASN A 51 -20.14 -2.63 15.94
N ALA A 52 -21.31 -2.09 16.20
CA ALA A 52 -22.12 -2.47 17.38
C ALA A 52 -22.56 -3.95 17.30
N ASP A 53 -23.00 -4.41 16.14
CA ASP A 53 -23.42 -5.81 15.93
C ASP A 53 -22.21 -6.76 16.01
N ILE A 54 -21.06 -6.40 15.44
CA ILE A 54 -19.82 -7.15 15.58
C ILE A 54 -19.42 -7.23 17.08
N GLN A 55 -19.55 -6.14 17.83
CA GLN A 55 -19.26 -6.13 19.27
C GLN A 55 -20.23 -7.03 20.03
N GLY A 56 -21.51 -7.02 19.69
CA GLY A 56 -22.53 -7.89 20.29
C GLY A 56 -22.17 -9.37 20.18
N ILE A 57 -21.77 -9.83 18.99
CA ILE A 57 -21.33 -11.22 18.76
C ILE A 57 -20.03 -11.50 19.54
N THR A 58 -19.05 -10.59 19.47
CA THR A 58 -17.73 -10.82 20.07
C THR A 58 -17.73 -10.78 21.59
N ALA A 59 -18.70 -10.12 22.22
CA ALA A 59 -18.83 -10.07 23.68
C ALA A 59 -19.10 -11.44 24.33
N LEU A 60 -19.72 -12.34 23.58
CA LEU A 60 -20.09 -13.69 24.04
C LEU A 60 -19.03 -14.76 23.71
N GLU A 61 -17.98 -14.39 22.99
CA GLU A 61 -17.01 -15.32 22.41
C GLU A 61 -15.67 -15.32 23.13
N VAL A 62 -15.18 -16.51 23.48
CA VAL A 62 -13.84 -16.69 24.11
C VAL A 62 -12.72 -16.22 23.16
N ASN A 63 -12.87 -16.44 21.87
CA ASN A 63 -11.87 -16.09 20.83
C ASN A 63 -12.23 -14.79 20.08
N HIS A 64 -12.63 -13.75 20.83
CA HIS A 64 -13.03 -12.45 20.28
C HIS A 64 -11.98 -11.81 19.34
N LYS A 65 -10.68 -12.11 19.49
CA LYS A 65 -9.63 -11.57 18.64
C LYS A 65 -9.74 -12.05 17.19
N ILE A 66 -10.08 -13.32 16.97
CA ILE A 66 -10.25 -13.88 15.63
C ILE A 66 -11.44 -13.20 14.94
N TRP A 67 -12.57 -13.08 15.64
CA TRP A 67 -13.74 -12.38 15.13
C TRP A 67 -13.43 -10.93 14.72
N LYS A 68 -12.82 -10.17 15.63
CA LYS A 68 -12.41 -8.79 15.36
C LYS A 68 -11.39 -8.70 14.22
N GLY A 69 -10.49 -9.68 14.13
CA GLY A 69 -9.50 -9.73 13.05
C GLY A 69 -10.13 -10.01 11.68
N LEU A 70 -11.07 -10.96 11.59
CA LEU A 70 -11.83 -11.23 10.37
C LEU A 70 -12.69 -10.02 9.97
N ALA A 71 -13.42 -9.44 10.93
CA ALA A 71 -14.21 -8.24 10.70
C ALA A 71 -13.35 -7.07 10.21
N LYS A 72 -12.17 -6.84 10.83
CA LYS A 72 -11.22 -5.80 10.38
C LYS A 72 -10.75 -6.02 8.94
N VAL A 73 -10.50 -7.27 8.56
CA VAL A 73 -10.13 -7.60 7.17
C VAL A 73 -11.27 -7.27 6.21
N LEU A 74 -12.53 -7.55 6.56
CA LEU A 74 -13.69 -7.22 5.74
C LEU A 74 -13.90 -5.70 5.66
N ILE A 75 -13.83 -4.99 6.79
CA ILE A 75 -13.92 -3.51 6.83
C ILE A 75 -12.85 -2.87 5.93
N ASP A 76 -11.60 -3.33 6.03
CA ASP A 76 -10.48 -2.78 5.23
C ASP A 76 -10.61 -3.07 3.71
N ASN A 77 -11.45 -4.03 3.32
CA ASN A 77 -11.74 -4.39 1.92
C ASN A 77 -13.10 -3.88 1.42
N SER A 78 -13.83 -3.17 2.26
CA SER A 78 -15.11 -2.52 1.93
C SER A 78 -14.89 -1.03 1.69
N THR A 79 -15.86 -0.38 1.06
CA THR A 79 -15.86 1.08 0.93
C THR A 79 -16.96 1.67 1.78
N PHE A 80 -16.60 2.62 2.62
CA PHE A 80 -17.52 3.40 3.44
C PHE A 80 -17.40 4.86 3.03
N GLU A 81 -18.53 5.48 2.70
CA GLU A 81 -18.57 6.86 2.23
C GLU A 81 -19.42 7.72 3.19
N PRO A 82 -19.00 8.98 3.43
CA PRO A 82 -19.78 9.87 4.27
C PRO A 82 -21.14 10.15 3.64
N PRO A 83 -22.22 10.34 4.43
CA PRO A 83 -23.46 10.91 3.94
C PRO A 83 -23.20 12.26 3.26
N ILE A 84 -23.93 12.56 2.21
CA ILE A 84 -23.87 13.84 1.47
C ILE A 84 -25.25 14.46 1.40
N LEU A 85 -25.32 15.80 1.31
CA LEU A 85 -26.52 16.53 0.94
C LEU A 85 -26.46 16.82 -0.56
N GLU A 86 -27.43 16.30 -1.31
CA GLU A 86 -27.39 16.36 -2.79
C GLU A 86 -27.46 17.81 -3.29
N HIS A 87 -28.26 18.65 -2.65
CA HIS A 87 -28.45 20.05 -3.06
C HIS A 87 -27.41 21.01 -2.48
N HIS A 88 -26.59 20.56 -1.52
CA HIS A 88 -25.60 21.40 -0.82
C HIS A 88 -24.20 20.72 -0.72
N PRO A 89 -23.54 20.42 -1.84
CA PRO A 89 -22.28 19.69 -1.83
C PRO A 89 -21.10 20.42 -1.18
N THR A 90 -21.20 21.74 -1.02
CA THR A 90 -20.17 22.58 -0.40
C THR A 90 -20.36 22.80 1.10
N LEU A 91 -21.56 22.47 1.65
CA LEU A 91 -21.85 22.63 3.07
C LEU A 91 -21.06 21.58 3.87
N SER A 92 -20.36 22.03 4.90
CA SER A 92 -19.67 21.11 5.80
C SER A 92 -20.56 20.68 6.98
N PRO A 93 -20.32 19.47 7.55
CA PRO A 93 -21.04 19.05 8.75
C PRO A 93 -20.89 20.00 9.94
N SER A 94 -19.75 20.67 10.07
CA SER A 94 -19.52 21.65 11.13
C SER A 94 -20.38 22.91 10.95
N GLU A 95 -20.52 23.42 9.73
CA GLU A 95 -21.39 24.56 9.43
C GLU A 95 -22.86 24.20 9.63
N LEU A 96 -23.27 22.97 9.29
CA LEU A 96 -24.63 22.52 9.59
C LEU A 96 -24.89 22.47 11.09
N ARG A 97 -23.94 21.93 11.89
CA ARG A 97 -24.04 21.93 13.35
C ARG A 97 -24.16 23.35 13.91
N GLU A 98 -23.39 24.31 13.42
CA GLU A 98 -23.47 25.70 13.82
C GLU A 98 -24.85 26.28 13.54
N ARG A 99 -25.43 26.06 12.35
CA ARG A 99 -26.80 26.48 12.03
C ARG A 99 -27.82 25.89 12.99
N VAL A 100 -27.72 24.59 13.29
CA VAL A 100 -28.59 23.90 14.26
C VAL A 100 -28.46 24.53 15.64
N PHE A 101 -27.23 24.81 16.10
CA PHE A 101 -27.01 25.47 17.42
C PHE A 101 -27.56 26.88 17.49
N VAL A 102 -27.33 27.72 16.47
CA VAL A 102 -27.84 29.08 16.41
C VAL A 102 -29.37 29.05 16.44
N ARG A 103 -30.01 28.24 15.62
CA ARG A 103 -31.47 28.08 15.57
C ARG A 103 -32.04 27.60 16.92
N SER A 104 -31.35 26.67 17.57
CA SER A 104 -31.71 26.16 18.90
C SER A 104 -31.63 27.24 19.95
N ALA A 105 -30.58 28.08 19.91
CA ALA A 105 -30.43 29.21 20.86
C ALA A 105 -31.52 30.27 20.65
N GLU A 106 -31.84 30.62 19.41
CA GLU A 106 -32.92 31.57 19.08
C GLU A 106 -34.28 31.11 19.60
N LEU A 107 -34.61 29.81 19.39
CA LEU A 107 -35.87 29.26 19.90
C LEU A 107 -35.90 29.11 21.43
N GLY A 108 -34.78 28.75 22.05
CA GLY A 108 -34.62 28.66 23.50
C GLY A 108 -34.77 29.99 24.18
N LEU A 109 -34.29 31.08 23.58
CA LEU A 109 -34.48 32.45 24.07
C LEU A 109 -35.93 32.93 23.91
N ALA A 110 -36.62 32.45 22.85
CA ALA A 110 -38.01 32.87 22.59
C ALA A 110 -39.05 32.20 23.52
N THR A 111 -38.74 31.01 24.08
CA THR A 111 -39.77 30.16 24.72
C THR A 111 -39.69 30.07 26.23
N GLN A 112 -38.62 30.42 26.90
CA GLN A 112 -38.43 30.39 28.38
C GLN A 112 -39.04 29.17 29.14
N ASN A 113 -39.36 28.07 28.45
CA ASN A 113 -40.15 26.97 28.99
C ASN A 113 -39.32 25.65 29.01
N PRO A 114 -39.04 25.04 30.19
CA PRO A 114 -38.24 23.83 30.32
C PRO A 114 -38.81 22.56 29.67
N SER A 115 -40.12 22.53 29.39
CA SER A 115 -40.82 21.37 28.79
C SER A 115 -40.62 21.24 27.29
N PHE A 116 -39.89 22.14 26.65
CA PHE A 116 -39.79 22.27 25.20
C PHE A 116 -38.77 21.33 24.53
N GLY A 117 -38.04 20.51 25.29
CA GLY A 117 -36.82 19.84 24.79
C GLY A 117 -37.00 18.87 23.59
N ARG A 118 -38.14 18.21 23.45
CA ARG A 118 -38.34 17.22 22.37
C ARG A 118 -39.03 17.82 21.13
N GLN A 119 -40.09 18.59 21.33
CA GLN A 119 -40.80 19.29 20.25
C GLN A 119 -39.92 20.35 19.56
N SER A 120 -39.05 21.02 20.32
CA SER A 120 -38.12 22.00 19.76
C SER A 120 -37.08 21.40 18.85
N LYS A 121 -36.60 20.18 19.14
CA LYS A 121 -35.64 19.49 18.31
C LYS A 121 -36.23 19.14 16.94
N GLU A 122 -37.41 18.56 16.88
CA GLU A 122 -38.12 18.23 15.67
C GLU A 122 -38.40 19.45 14.82
N MET A 123 -38.94 20.52 15.42
CA MET A 123 -39.20 21.80 14.73
C MET A 123 -37.93 22.45 14.15
N ILE A 124 -36.79 22.36 14.84
CA ILE A 124 -35.52 22.88 14.34
C ILE A 124 -35.04 22.10 13.14
N LEU A 125 -35.09 20.76 13.23
CA LEU A 125 -34.65 19.89 12.15
C LEU A 125 -35.56 20.03 10.93
N ASP A 126 -36.88 20.11 11.10
CA ASP A 126 -37.84 20.37 10.04
C ASP A 126 -37.61 21.71 9.35
N SER A 127 -37.32 22.75 10.14
CA SER A 127 -37.02 24.10 9.62
C SER A 127 -35.75 24.09 8.76
N ILE A 128 -34.70 23.42 9.23
CA ILE A 128 -33.42 23.33 8.52
C ILE A 128 -33.56 22.41 7.30
N ALA A 129 -34.25 21.29 7.39
CA ALA A 129 -34.53 20.39 6.31
C ALA A 129 -35.30 21.12 5.18
N SER A 130 -36.30 21.89 5.53
CA SER A 130 -37.05 22.73 4.57
C SER A 130 -36.17 23.80 3.92
N GLU A 131 -35.31 24.49 4.70
CA GLU A 131 -34.36 25.50 4.20
C GLU A 131 -33.38 24.88 3.18
N LEU A 132 -32.91 23.69 3.46
CA LEU A 132 -31.95 22.97 2.62
C LEU A 132 -32.60 22.14 1.50
N ASN A 133 -33.93 22.11 1.42
CA ASN A 133 -34.68 21.25 0.50
C ASN A 133 -34.25 19.77 0.59
N GLU A 134 -34.03 19.29 1.83
CA GLU A 134 -33.58 17.94 2.15
C GLU A 134 -34.57 17.27 3.12
N SER A 135 -34.51 15.94 3.24
CA SER A 135 -35.26 15.25 4.29
C SER A 135 -34.62 15.42 5.66
N VAL A 136 -35.40 15.35 6.73
CA VAL A 136 -34.89 15.37 8.11
C VAL A 136 -33.86 14.26 8.34
N ASP A 137 -34.08 13.07 7.78
CA ASP A 137 -33.17 11.93 7.88
C ASP A 137 -31.81 12.21 7.20
N ASN A 138 -31.83 12.90 6.04
CA ASN A 138 -30.60 13.34 5.38
C ASN A 138 -29.84 14.36 6.22
N VAL A 139 -30.54 15.35 6.76
CA VAL A 139 -29.96 16.37 7.65
C VAL A 139 -29.34 15.71 8.89
N LEU A 140 -30.07 14.80 9.55
CA LEU A 140 -29.56 14.07 10.73
C LEU A 140 -28.33 13.21 10.40
N SER A 141 -28.37 12.48 9.28
CA SER A 141 -27.25 11.65 8.87
C SER A 141 -26.00 12.45 8.49
N PHE A 142 -26.21 13.65 7.91
CA PHE A 142 -25.13 14.54 7.52
C PHE A 142 -24.54 15.33 8.69
N LEU A 143 -25.29 15.56 9.76
CA LEU A 143 -24.89 16.38 10.92
C LEU A 143 -23.55 15.94 11.51
N TYR A 144 -23.23 14.65 11.46
CA TYR A 144 -21.99 14.04 11.94
C TYR A 144 -21.27 13.23 10.85
N ALA A 145 -21.43 13.59 9.57
CA ALA A 145 -20.83 12.89 8.45
C ALA A 145 -19.29 12.92 8.44
N ASP A 146 -18.67 13.79 9.22
CA ASP A 146 -17.22 13.83 9.48
C ASP A 146 -16.74 12.72 10.42
N HIS A 147 -17.64 12.04 11.16
CA HIS A 147 -17.33 10.90 12.00
C HIS A 147 -17.37 9.60 11.17
N LYS A 148 -16.33 8.80 11.25
CA LYS A 148 -16.24 7.53 10.50
C LYS A 148 -17.38 6.56 10.78
N ASP A 149 -17.91 6.55 11.99
CA ASP A 149 -19.03 5.67 12.37
C ASP A 149 -20.33 6.03 11.64
N MET A 150 -20.45 7.25 11.09
CA MET A 150 -21.57 7.68 10.27
C MET A 150 -21.41 7.35 8.78
N HIS A 151 -20.21 6.95 8.35
CA HIS A 151 -19.98 6.55 6.96
C HIS A 151 -20.76 5.30 6.63
N ARG A 152 -21.45 5.29 5.50
CA ARG A 152 -22.31 4.19 5.04
C ARG A 152 -21.53 3.21 4.20
N LEU A 153 -21.79 1.92 4.36
CA LEU A 153 -21.23 0.85 3.55
C LEU A 153 -21.77 0.91 2.11
N THR A 154 -20.99 1.47 1.19
CA THR A 154 -21.37 1.64 -0.22
C THR A 154 -20.91 0.49 -1.11
N LYS A 155 -19.74 -0.12 -0.82
CA LYS A 155 -19.25 -1.29 -1.56
C LYS A 155 -18.89 -2.42 -0.61
N LEU A 156 -19.48 -3.57 -0.84
CA LEU A 156 -19.16 -4.81 -0.12
C LEU A 156 -17.72 -5.25 -0.37
N PRO A 157 -17.11 -6.05 0.54
CA PRO A 157 -15.78 -6.56 0.36
C PRO A 157 -15.68 -7.42 -0.91
N GLN A 158 -14.50 -7.41 -1.54
CA GLN A 158 -14.25 -8.22 -2.74
C GLN A 158 -14.19 -9.73 -2.44
N THR A 159 -13.93 -10.11 -1.19
CA THR A 159 -13.98 -11.50 -0.70
C THR A 159 -15.42 -11.99 -0.67
N LYS A 160 -15.74 -13.00 -1.50
CA LYS A 160 -17.14 -13.45 -1.68
C LYS A 160 -17.47 -14.71 -0.88
N THR A 161 -16.48 -15.50 -0.53
CA THR A 161 -16.66 -16.77 0.19
C THR A 161 -15.96 -16.76 1.54
N ALA A 162 -16.42 -17.58 2.48
CA ALA A 162 -15.77 -17.77 3.76
C ALA A 162 -14.28 -18.18 3.61
N VAL A 163 -13.98 -19.03 2.64
CA VAL A 163 -12.62 -19.48 2.34
C VAL A 163 -11.74 -18.29 1.91
N ASP A 164 -12.25 -17.40 1.04
CA ASP A 164 -11.52 -16.20 0.63
C ASP A 164 -11.21 -15.27 1.80
N VAL A 165 -12.16 -15.14 2.73
CA VAL A 165 -11.97 -14.34 3.96
C VAL A 165 -10.85 -14.92 4.81
N LEU A 166 -10.79 -16.25 4.99
CA LEU A 166 -9.73 -16.91 5.74
C LEU A 166 -8.37 -16.76 5.04
N HIS A 167 -8.30 -16.93 3.72
CA HIS A 167 -7.07 -16.67 2.96
C HIS A 167 -6.61 -15.22 3.13
N ARG A 168 -7.54 -14.28 3.02
CA ARG A 168 -7.23 -12.87 3.19
C ARG A 168 -6.74 -12.55 4.60
N TYR A 169 -7.39 -13.11 5.64
CA TYR A 169 -6.95 -12.97 7.03
C TYR A 169 -5.52 -13.51 7.23
N ASN A 170 -5.24 -14.72 6.77
CA ASN A 170 -3.93 -15.35 6.91
C ASN A 170 -2.82 -14.51 6.27
N LEU A 171 -3.07 -14.00 5.06
CA LEU A 171 -2.14 -13.11 4.39
C LEU A 171 -1.94 -11.80 5.17
N VAL A 172 -3.04 -11.16 5.61
CA VAL A 172 -3.01 -9.89 6.35
C VAL A 172 -2.32 -10.05 7.70
N LEU A 173 -2.49 -11.20 8.38
CA LEU A 173 -1.76 -11.51 9.62
C LEU A 173 -0.25 -11.53 9.37
N CYS A 174 0.21 -12.24 8.34
CA CYS A 174 1.63 -12.28 7.97
C CYS A 174 2.15 -10.90 7.55
N GLN A 175 1.38 -10.14 6.77
CA GLN A 175 1.71 -8.75 6.40
C GLN A 175 1.87 -7.87 7.64
N SER A 176 0.97 -8.00 8.62
CA SER A 176 1.00 -7.19 9.84
C SER A 176 2.21 -7.52 10.72
N LEU A 177 2.69 -8.77 10.69
CA LEU A 177 3.94 -9.15 11.36
C LEU A 177 5.17 -8.57 10.67
N LEU A 178 5.16 -8.48 9.33
CA LEU A 178 6.25 -7.85 8.58
C LEU A 178 6.39 -6.34 8.82
N LEU A 179 5.38 -5.67 9.41
CA LEU A 179 5.54 -4.30 9.89
C LEU A 179 6.67 -4.16 10.94
N TYR A 180 7.01 -5.25 11.62
CA TYR A 180 8.09 -5.30 12.62
C TYR A 180 9.41 -5.81 12.04
N ALA A 181 9.47 -6.07 10.72
CA ALA A 181 10.65 -6.62 10.10
C ALA A 181 11.78 -5.58 9.99
N LYS A 182 13.00 -6.03 10.31
CA LYS A 182 14.25 -5.33 10.11
C LYS A 182 14.85 -5.66 8.75
N SER A 183 14.78 -6.91 8.35
CA SER A 183 15.23 -7.43 7.08
C SER A 183 14.42 -8.66 6.69
N ILE A 184 14.37 -8.95 5.40
CA ILE A 184 13.80 -10.18 4.86
C ILE A 184 14.78 -10.81 3.87
N ARG A 185 14.94 -12.14 3.95
CA ARG A 185 15.64 -12.94 2.94
C ARG A 185 14.61 -13.76 2.19
N VAL A 186 14.63 -13.68 0.87
CA VAL A 186 13.73 -14.43 -0.01
C VAL A 186 14.55 -15.40 -0.84
N VAL A 187 14.14 -16.64 -0.88
CA VAL A 187 14.73 -17.69 -1.73
C VAL A 187 13.67 -18.16 -2.72
N LEU A 188 14.03 -18.20 -4.00
CA LEU A 188 13.16 -18.62 -5.09
C LEU A 188 13.87 -19.75 -5.85
N HIS A 189 13.21 -20.89 -6.02
CA HIS A 189 13.76 -22.01 -6.78
C HIS A 189 13.34 -21.93 -8.23
N LYS A 190 14.34 -21.98 -9.14
CA LYS A 190 14.19 -21.97 -10.61
C LYS A 190 13.18 -20.90 -11.12
N PRO A 191 13.30 -19.62 -10.69
CA PRO A 191 12.43 -18.58 -11.20
C PRO A 191 12.73 -18.30 -12.67
N SER A 192 11.68 -18.01 -13.47
CA SER A 192 11.88 -17.53 -14.84
C SER A 192 12.41 -16.10 -14.84
N SER A 193 13.16 -15.72 -15.88
CA SER A 193 13.67 -14.35 -16.04
C SER A 193 12.54 -13.32 -16.02
N LYS A 194 11.44 -13.60 -16.70
CA LYS A 194 10.25 -12.72 -16.73
C LYS A 194 9.68 -12.48 -15.33
N TRP A 195 9.65 -13.52 -14.49
CA TRP A 195 9.16 -13.38 -13.12
C TRP A 195 10.12 -12.57 -12.24
N LEU A 196 11.44 -12.78 -12.41
CA LEU A 196 12.46 -11.99 -11.71
C LEU A 196 12.39 -10.51 -12.09
N ASP A 197 12.23 -10.20 -13.37
CA ASP A 197 12.09 -8.83 -13.85
C ASP A 197 10.90 -8.14 -13.19
N MET A 198 9.75 -8.81 -13.14
CA MET A 198 8.56 -8.32 -12.44
C MET A 198 8.85 -8.11 -10.95
N LEU A 199 9.47 -9.07 -10.29
CA LEU A 199 9.80 -9.00 -8.87
C LEU A 199 10.72 -7.81 -8.56
N PHE A 200 11.81 -7.65 -9.31
CA PHE A 200 12.77 -6.57 -9.10
C PHE A 200 12.15 -5.20 -9.34
N ARG A 201 11.29 -5.06 -10.34
CA ARG A 201 10.52 -3.83 -10.57
C ARG A 201 9.61 -3.51 -9.38
N ARG A 202 8.96 -4.52 -8.80
CA ARG A 202 8.13 -4.35 -7.61
C ARG A 202 8.94 -3.97 -6.37
N VAL A 203 10.11 -4.59 -6.17
CA VAL A 203 11.03 -4.22 -5.09
C VAL A 203 11.47 -2.75 -5.25
N LYS A 204 11.81 -2.34 -6.48
CA LYS A 204 12.14 -0.95 -6.81
C LYS A 204 10.95 0.00 -6.54
N PHE A 205 9.75 -0.36 -6.98
CA PHE A 205 8.52 0.42 -6.76
C PHE A 205 8.26 0.66 -5.27
N TYR A 206 8.44 -0.37 -4.43
CA TYR A 206 8.34 -0.23 -2.97
C TYR A 206 9.55 0.48 -2.35
N ARG A 207 10.50 0.94 -3.15
CA ARG A 207 11.72 1.63 -2.70
C ARG A 207 12.54 0.81 -1.71
N LEU A 208 12.52 -0.50 -1.87
CA LEU A 208 13.28 -1.44 -1.08
C LEU A 208 14.67 -1.59 -1.68
N LEU A 209 15.68 -1.67 -0.81
CA LEU A 209 17.04 -1.97 -1.20
C LEU A 209 17.27 -3.47 -1.07
N PHE A 210 17.97 -4.04 -2.01
CA PHE A 210 18.19 -5.47 -2.03
C PHE A 210 19.54 -5.81 -2.63
N ARG A 211 20.04 -6.99 -2.25
CA ARG A 211 21.17 -7.69 -2.85
C ARG A 211 20.66 -8.99 -3.39
N VAL A 212 21.24 -9.46 -4.49
CA VAL A 212 20.83 -10.69 -5.19
C VAL A 212 22.01 -11.62 -5.31
N TRP A 213 21.81 -12.89 -5.02
CA TRP A 213 22.73 -13.97 -5.33
C TRP A 213 22.02 -14.93 -6.26
N LYS A 214 22.67 -15.23 -7.38
CA LYS A 214 22.14 -16.13 -8.39
C LYS A 214 22.94 -17.44 -8.35
N TYR A 215 22.24 -18.53 -8.09
CA TYR A 215 22.77 -19.88 -8.12
C TYR A 215 22.16 -20.63 -9.30
N GLU A 216 22.64 -21.81 -9.60
CA GLU A 216 22.14 -22.62 -10.70
C GLU A 216 20.66 -22.99 -10.55
N ASP A 217 20.26 -23.36 -9.32
CA ASP A 217 18.92 -23.86 -8.97
C ASP A 217 18.02 -22.84 -8.26
N ARG A 218 18.56 -21.70 -7.84
CA ARG A 218 17.82 -20.71 -7.06
C ARG A 218 18.36 -19.30 -7.21
N VAL A 219 17.52 -18.35 -6.83
CA VAL A 219 17.87 -16.94 -6.65
C VAL A 219 17.54 -16.53 -5.23
N GLU A 220 18.48 -15.87 -4.55
CA GLU A 220 18.32 -15.35 -3.21
C GLU A 220 18.35 -13.84 -3.23
N LEU A 221 17.39 -13.23 -2.53
CA LEU A 221 17.32 -11.79 -2.32
C LEU A 221 17.44 -11.50 -0.82
N LEU A 222 18.37 -10.66 -0.45
CA LEU A 222 18.37 -10.03 0.88
C LEU A 222 17.86 -8.60 0.73
N ILE A 223 16.70 -8.34 1.32
CA ILE A 223 16.06 -7.03 1.29
C ILE A 223 16.21 -6.42 2.67
N ASP A 224 17.04 -5.38 2.74
CA ASP A 224 17.34 -4.69 3.99
C ASP A 224 16.39 -3.50 4.18
N GLY A 225 15.79 -3.43 5.36
CA GLY A 225 15.18 -2.19 5.82
C GLY A 225 16.27 -1.20 6.23
N PRO A 226 16.01 0.13 6.19
CA PRO A 226 16.99 1.15 6.59
C PRO A 226 17.38 1.16 8.06
N GLN A 227 16.77 0.33 8.88
CA GLN A 227 17.12 0.24 10.30
C GLN A 227 18.46 -0.43 10.58
N SER A 228 19.16 -0.98 9.57
CA SER A 228 20.49 -1.55 9.79
C SER A 228 21.54 -0.50 10.15
N LEU A 229 21.29 0.79 9.99
CA LEU A 229 22.27 1.86 10.20
C LEU A 229 21.84 3.04 11.07
N LEU A 230 20.56 3.39 11.21
CA LEU A 230 20.11 4.54 12.03
C LEU A 230 18.66 4.38 12.50
N SER A 231 18.46 4.30 13.82
CA SER A 231 17.24 4.57 14.61
C SER A 231 15.83 4.22 14.06
N GLN A 232 15.17 3.30 14.74
CA GLN A 232 13.71 3.19 15.09
C GLN A 232 12.63 3.74 14.12
N SER A 233 12.76 3.66 12.81
CA SER A 233 11.69 4.11 11.93
C SER A 233 10.89 2.91 11.38
N SER A 234 9.65 2.78 11.81
CA SER A 234 8.64 1.82 11.32
C SER A 234 8.24 2.02 9.85
N ARG A 235 8.85 2.96 9.14
CA ARG A 235 8.47 3.37 7.78
C ARG A 235 8.64 2.29 6.71
N TYR A 236 9.46 1.27 6.95
CA TYR A 236 9.76 0.24 5.94
C TYR A 236 9.07 -1.10 6.19
N GLY A 237 8.57 -1.32 7.37
CA GLY A 237 7.71 -2.48 7.63
C GLY A 237 6.50 -2.54 6.70
N LEU A 238 5.95 -1.36 6.35
CA LEU A 238 4.86 -1.28 5.40
C LEU A 238 5.26 -1.79 4.00
N GLN A 239 6.45 -1.43 3.51
CA GLN A 239 6.93 -1.91 2.22
C GLN A 239 7.15 -3.43 2.20
N PHE A 240 7.70 -4.01 3.28
CA PHE A 240 7.80 -5.47 3.40
C PHE A 240 6.43 -6.15 3.44
N ALA A 241 5.48 -5.56 4.16
CA ALA A 241 4.11 -6.04 4.20
C ALA A 241 3.44 -5.98 2.82
N MET A 242 3.66 -4.90 2.05
CA MET A 242 3.15 -4.75 0.68
C MET A 242 3.87 -5.65 -0.32
N PHE A 243 5.10 -6.04 -0.05
CA PHE A 243 5.87 -6.96 -0.89
C PHE A 243 5.39 -8.41 -0.75
N LEU A 244 5.02 -8.86 0.46
CA LEU A 244 4.67 -10.26 0.72
C LEU A 244 3.65 -10.86 -0.27
N PRO A 245 2.56 -10.17 -0.66
CA PRO A 245 1.57 -10.75 -1.58
C PRO A 245 2.10 -11.12 -2.96
N LEU A 246 3.30 -10.69 -3.34
CA LEU A 246 3.93 -11.09 -4.60
C LEU A 246 4.41 -12.53 -4.58
N LEU A 247 4.87 -13.01 -3.42
CA LEU A 247 5.48 -14.34 -3.33
C LEU A 247 4.50 -15.48 -3.59
N PRO A 248 3.24 -15.47 -3.08
CA PRO A 248 2.25 -16.49 -3.43
C PRO A 248 1.82 -16.50 -4.90
N LEU A 249 2.18 -15.49 -5.71
CA LEU A 249 1.93 -15.47 -7.15
C LEU A 249 2.98 -16.25 -7.93
N PHE A 250 4.08 -16.61 -7.29
CA PHE A 250 5.12 -17.43 -7.90
C PHE A 250 4.72 -18.90 -7.91
N ASN A 251 4.62 -19.49 -9.09
CA ASN A 251 4.25 -20.90 -9.28
C ASN A 251 5.38 -21.89 -8.96
N GLY A 252 6.36 -21.50 -8.17
CA GLY A 252 7.49 -22.32 -7.77
C GLY A 252 7.65 -22.37 -6.25
N GLN A 253 8.69 -23.06 -5.81
CA GLN A 253 9.04 -23.09 -4.40
C GLN A 253 9.69 -21.78 -3.99
N TRP A 254 9.14 -21.15 -2.96
CA TRP A 254 9.69 -19.94 -2.37
C TRP A 254 9.76 -20.06 -0.85
N GLN A 255 10.68 -19.33 -0.25
CA GLN A 255 10.82 -19.16 1.19
C GLN A 255 11.11 -17.69 1.50
N LEU A 256 10.55 -17.19 2.58
CA LEU A 256 10.82 -15.89 3.16
C LEU A 256 11.22 -16.07 4.62
N ASP A 257 12.43 -15.65 4.97
CA ASP A 257 12.91 -15.56 6.36
C ASP A 257 12.96 -14.07 6.75
N ALA A 258 12.23 -13.70 7.80
CA ALA A 258 12.20 -12.34 8.31
C ALA A 258 12.85 -12.24 9.68
N THR A 259 13.67 -11.22 9.91
CA THR A 259 14.14 -10.81 11.23
C THR A 259 13.25 -9.70 11.75
N LEU A 260 12.50 -9.98 12.82
CA LEU A 260 11.52 -9.08 13.40
C LEU A 260 12.02 -8.47 14.71
N LEU A 261 11.71 -7.21 14.98
CA LEU A 261 11.87 -6.60 16.30
C LEU A 261 10.55 -6.69 17.07
N TRP A 262 10.45 -7.67 17.96
CA TRP A 262 9.21 -8.02 18.66
C TRP A 262 9.27 -7.76 20.16
N GLY A 263 8.18 -7.22 20.71
CA GLY A 263 7.97 -6.97 22.13
C GLY A 263 7.44 -5.57 22.43
N LYS A 264 6.64 -5.44 23.49
CA LYS A 264 6.01 -4.16 23.88
C LYS A 264 6.99 -3.25 24.64
N LYS A 265 7.57 -3.73 25.74
CA LYS A 265 8.48 -2.94 26.59
C LYS A 265 9.95 -3.14 26.21
N ARG A 266 10.37 -4.36 25.98
CA ARG A 266 11.73 -4.72 25.56
C ARG A 266 11.65 -5.45 24.22
N LYS A 267 12.10 -4.77 23.17
CA LYS A 267 12.17 -5.37 21.83
C LYS A 267 13.33 -6.36 21.75
N SER A 268 13.06 -7.55 21.25
CA SER A 268 14.06 -8.58 20.97
C SER A 268 13.93 -9.07 19.53
N GLU A 269 15.04 -9.52 18.95
CA GLU A 269 15.02 -10.09 17.61
C GLU A 269 14.34 -11.45 17.63
N LYS A 270 13.39 -11.65 16.73
CA LYS A 270 12.70 -12.90 16.46
C LYS A 270 12.83 -13.22 14.98
N SER A 271 12.87 -14.51 14.67
CA SER A 271 12.82 -15.00 13.29
C SER A 271 11.41 -15.49 12.96
N MET A 272 10.92 -15.16 11.78
CA MET A 272 9.69 -15.68 11.20
C MET A 272 10.01 -16.29 9.84
N ARG A 273 9.50 -17.50 9.59
CA ARG A 273 9.63 -18.17 8.31
C ARG A 273 8.28 -18.39 7.67
N LEU A 274 8.16 -18.02 6.40
CA LEU A 274 7.03 -18.31 5.53
C LEU A 274 7.55 -19.01 4.27
N SER A 275 6.72 -19.85 3.65
CA SER A 275 7.09 -20.54 2.40
C SER A 275 5.85 -20.85 1.55
N HIS A 276 6.07 -21.40 0.36
CA HIS A 276 4.99 -21.92 -0.48
C HIS A 276 4.12 -22.96 0.26
N MET A 277 4.69 -23.70 1.22
CA MET A 277 3.97 -24.67 2.06
C MET A 277 3.06 -23.99 3.13
N THR A 278 3.25 -22.69 3.36
CA THR A 278 2.38 -21.94 4.31
C THR A 278 0.95 -21.78 3.80
N GLY A 279 0.70 -22.03 2.50
CA GLY A 279 -0.63 -21.98 1.89
C GLY A 279 -1.22 -20.57 1.78
N LEU A 280 -0.37 -19.53 1.81
CA LEU A 280 -0.81 -18.15 1.60
C LEU A 280 -1.28 -17.95 0.16
N GLN A 281 -2.39 -17.24 -0.01
CA GLN A 281 -2.88 -16.82 -1.32
C GLN A 281 -2.80 -15.29 -1.47
N SER A 282 -2.39 -14.86 -2.66
CA SER A 282 -2.35 -13.44 -2.99
C SER A 282 -3.73 -12.93 -3.41
N HIS A 283 -4.02 -11.71 -3.01
CA HIS A 283 -5.12 -10.93 -3.55
C HIS A 283 -4.71 -10.02 -4.71
N TYR A 284 -3.41 -9.98 -5.01
CA TYR A 284 -2.92 -9.20 -6.14
C TYR A 284 -3.23 -9.91 -7.45
N GLN A 285 -3.61 -9.13 -8.44
CA GLN A 285 -3.64 -9.57 -9.82
C GLN A 285 -2.35 -9.08 -10.50
N LEU A 286 -1.74 -9.94 -11.30
CA LEU A 286 -0.59 -9.56 -12.13
C LEU A 286 -1.07 -8.67 -13.30
N LYS A 287 -1.64 -7.51 -13.00
CA LYS A 287 -2.05 -6.52 -14.02
C LYS A 287 -0.98 -5.44 -14.09
N GLY A 288 -0.25 -5.41 -15.23
CA GLY A 288 0.63 -4.31 -15.62
C GLY A 288 1.82 -4.03 -14.69
N LEU A 289 2.71 -3.20 -15.17
CA LEU A 289 3.77 -2.58 -14.37
C LEU A 289 3.22 -1.31 -13.74
N TRP A 290 3.43 -1.15 -12.43
CA TRP A 290 3.10 0.11 -11.77
C TRP A 290 4.13 1.16 -12.16
N LYS A 291 3.65 2.29 -12.67
CA LYS A 291 4.45 3.46 -13.03
C LYS A 291 4.11 4.61 -12.10
N SER A 292 5.09 5.45 -11.80
CA SER A 292 4.84 6.69 -11.07
C SER A 292 4.27 7.76 -12.02
N ASN A 293 3.61 8.78 -11.49
CA ASN A 293 3.11 9.90 -12.33
C ASN A 293 4.22 10.51 -13.20
N THR A 294 5.46 10.59 -12.68
CA THR A 294 6.62 11.09 -13.44
C THR A 294 6.94 10.19 -14.63
N GLU A 295 6.82 8.87 -14.46
CA GLU A 295 7.04 7.89 -15.53
C GLU A 295 5.92 7.94 -16.56
N GLU A 296 4.67 7.99 -16.13
CA GLU A 296 3.50 8.12 -17.02
C GLU A 296 3.57 9.40 -17.85
N MET A 297 3.90 10.54 -17.23
CA MET A 297 4.07 11.81 -17.94
C MET A 297 5.23 11.78 -18.93
N PHE A 298 6.33 11.10 -18.61
CA PHE A 298 7.46 10.95 -19.54
C PHE A 298 7.06 10.13 -20.75
N GLU A 299 6.38 9.00 -20.57
CA GLU A 299 5.91 8.15 -21.66
C GLU A 299 4.93 8.86 -22.58
N GLN A 300 3.92 9.54 -22.00
CA GLN A 300 2.94 10.30 -22.77
C GLN A 300 3.63 11.33 -23.65
N ARG A 301 4.52 12.13 -23.08
CA ARG A 301 5.26 13.16 -23.85
C ARG A 301 6.23 12.57 -24.86
N PHE A 302 6.84 11.43 -24.55
CA PHE A 302 7.74 10.75 -25.47
C PHE A 302 6.96 10.22 -26.68
N ALA A 303 5.74 9.74 -26.50
CA ALA A 303 4.87 9.26 -27.57
C ALA A 303 4.27 10.37 -28.46
N GLU A 304 4.31 11.65 -28.03
CA GLU A 304 3.76 12.79 -28.81
C GLU A 304 4.50 13.05 -30.12
N LYS A 305 5.78 12.67 -30.21
CA LYS A 305 6.65 12.96 -31.35
C LYS A 305 7.57 11.80 -31.66
N ASP A 306 7.97 11.70 -32.90
CA ASP A 306 9.07 10.85 -33.30
C ASP A 306 10.41 11.52 -32.96
N TRP A 307 11.19 10.84 -32.11
CA TRP A 307 12.49 11.29 -31.63
C TRP A 307 13.67 10.53 -32.24
N GLY A 308 13.42 9.63 -33.20
CA GLY A 308 14.41 8.70 -33.76
C GLY A 308 14.81 7.57 -32.80
N TRP A 309 14.07 7.40 -31.70
CA TRP A 309 14.30 6.37 -30.67
C TRP A 309 12.99 5.70 -30.29
N THR A 310 13.07 4.39 -30.09
CA THR A 310 11.94 3.61 -29.57
C THR A 310 12.10 3.44 -28.06
N LEU A 311 11.04 3.76 -27.32
CA LEU A 311 10.96 3.61 -25.87
C LEU A 311 10.30 2.27 -25.53
N SER A 312 10.95 1.47 -24.72
CA SER A 312 10.40 0.22 -24.15
C SER A 312 10.71 0.12 -22.67
N ASP A 313 10.08 -0.83 -21.99
CA ASP A 313 10.40 -1.12 -20.60
C ASP A 313 11.85 -1.55 -20.45
N GLY A 314 12.57 -0.98 -19.47
CA GLY A 314 13.98 -1.29 -19.24
C GLY A 314 14.19 -2.76 -18.84
N GLU A 315 15.30 -3.34 -19.21
CA GLU A 315 15.72 -4.69 -18.85
C GLU A 315 16.52 -4.69 -17.54
N VAL A 316 16.53 -5.82 -16.82
CA VAL A 316 17.32 -5.96 -15.60
C VAL A 316 18.79 -6.09 -15.93
N LEU A 317 19.59 -5.17 -15.41
CA LEU A 317 21.05 -5.18 -15.59
C LEU A 317 21.74 -5.75 -14.34
N TYR A 318 22.56 -6.76 -14.53
CA TYR A 318 23.39 -7.34 -13.46
C TYR A 318 24.73 -6.58 -13.39
N LEU A 319 24.99 -5.92 -12.26
CA LEU A 319 26.20 -5.09 -12.05
C LEU A 319 27.24 -5.82 -11.20
N GLY A 320 27.59 -7.05 -11.58
CA GLY A 320 28.47 -7.94 -10.82
C GLY A 320 27.70 -9.01 -10.04
N GLU A 321 28.34 -9.60 -9.02
CA GLU A 321 27.83 -10.81 -8.36
C GLU A 321 26.59 -10.58 -7.46
N GLN A 322 26.41 -9.37 -6.94
CA GLN A 322 25.38 -9.10 -5.91
C GLN A 322 24.52 -7.85 -6.16
N GLN A 323 24.79 -7.14 -7.25
CA GLN A 323 24.09 -5.90 -7.55
C GLN A 323 23.26 -6.05 -8.82
N VAL A 324 22.04 -5.54 -8.74
CA VAL A 324 21.10 -5.51 -9.85
C VAL A 324 20.59 -4.08 -9.99
N MET A 325 20.59 -3.58 -11.22
CA MET A 325 19.90 -2.35 -11.58
C MET A 325 18.66 -2.70 -12.39
N VAL A 326 17.57 -2.00 -12.11
CA VAL A 326 16.32 -2.10 -12.86
C VAL A 326 16.05 -0.74 -13.48
N PRO A 327 16.54 -0.44 -14.69
CA PRO A 327 16.21 0.76 -15.41
C PRO A 327 14.70 0.87 -15.61
N ASN A 328 14.17 2.09 -15.70
CA ASN A 328 12.74 2.28 -15.99
C ASN A 328 12.48 2.02 -17.46
N TYR A 329 13.40 2.47 -18.32
CA TYR A 329 13.25 2.39 -19.78
C TYR A 329 14.50 1.90 -20.46
N LYS A 330 14.27 1.26 -21.62
CA LYS A 330 15.26 1.00 -22.66
C LYS A 330 14.91 1.89 -23.85
N LEU A 331 15.91 2.56 -24.39
CA LEU A 331 15.82 3.36 -25.60
C LEU A 331 16.66 2.68 -26.67
N THR A 332 16.06 2.35 -27.81
CA THR A 332 16.71 1.72 -28.96
C THR A 332 16.63 2.67 -30.13
N SER A 333 17.75 2.95 -30.81
CA SER A 333 17.77 3.81 -31.97
C SER A 333 16.97 3.19 -33.12
N GLN A 334 16.17 3.99 -33.82
CA GLN A 334 15.41 3.55 -34.98
C GLN A 334 16.31 3.38 -36.22
N GLU A 335 17.43 4.10 -36.27
CA GLU A 335 18.39 4.01 -37.38
C GLU A 335 19.33 2.81 -37.24
N ASP A 336 19.69 2.47 -36.00
CA ASP A 336 20.63 1.39 -35.69
C ASP A 336 20.22 0.69 -34.39
N SER A 337 19.62 -0.49 -34.52
CA SER A 337 19.12 -1.27 -33.38
C SER A 337 20.21 -1.78 -32.43
N SER A 338 21.50 -1.71 -32.81
CA SER A 338 22.60 -2.04 -31.92
C SER A 338 22.87 -0.89 -30.90
N ARG A 339 22.39 0.31 -31.17
CA ARG A 339 22.52 1.46 -30.26
C ARG A 339 21.40 1.46 -29.23
N GLU A 340 21.71 0.94 -28.09
CA GLU A 340 20.79 0.82 -26.96
C GLU A 340 21.29 1.59 -25.75
N ALA A 341 20.37 2.31 -25.09
CA ALA A 341 20.63 3.00 -23.84
C ALA A 341 19.51 2.73 -22.83
N TYR A 342 19.81 2.95 -21.58
CA TYR A 342 18.87 2.75 -20.50
C TYR A 342 18.64 4.04 -19.74
N LEU A 343 17.39 4.33 -19.36
CA LEU A 343 17.04 5.45 -18.50
C LEU A 343 16.57 4.93 -17.14
N ASN A 344 17.32 5.28 -16.09
CA ASN A 344 16.99 4.92 -14.72
C ASN A 344 16.51 6.14 -13.94
N VAL A 345 15.24 6.14 -13.52
CA VAL A 345 14.60 7.23 -12.78
C VAL A 345 14.83 7.01 -11.27
N ILE A 346 15.44 8.00 -10.63
CA ILE A 346 15.76 7.96 -9.20
C ILE A 346 14.91 9.00 -8.48
N GLY A 347 13.77 8.55 -7.97
CA GLY A 347 12.81 9.36 -7.21
C GLY A 347 13.07 9.36 -5.69
N PHE A 348 14.03 8.57 -5.21
CA PHE A 348 14.44 8.52 -3.80
C PHE A 348 15.95 8.32 -3.72
N TRP A 349 16.56 8.78 -2.63
CA TRP A 349 18.02 8.78 -2.50
C TRP A 349 18.47 8.12 -1.20
N ARG A 350 19.32 7.08 -1.34
CA ARG A 350 20.16 6.58 -0.26
C ARG A 350 21.61 6.71 -0.70
N LYS A 351 22.26 7.76 -0.21
CA LYS A 351 23.53 8.27 -0.72
C LYS A 351 24.54 7.16 -1.08
N LYS A 352 24.92 6.30 -0.15
CA LYS A 352 25.99 5.31 -0.41
C LYS A 352 25.63 4.23 -1.44
N GLN A 353 24.42 3.68 -1.37
CA GLN A 353 24.04 2.54 -2.23
C GLN A 353 23.68 2.99 -3.64
N VAL A 354 22.96 4.12 -3.76
CA VAL A 354 22.64 4.70 -5.07
C VAL A 354 23.92 5.17 -5.77
N LEU A 355 24.85 5.80 -5.05
CA LEU A 355 26.14 6.21 -5.61
C LEU A 355 26.94 4.99 -6.11
N ALA A 356 27.03 3.91 -5.31
CA ALA A 356 27.70 2.69 -5.71
C ALA A 356 27.04 2.03 -6.94
N MET A 357 25.73 2.00 -7.00
CA MET A 357 24.98 1.49 -8.16
C MET A 357 25.22 2.35 -9.40
N MET A 358 25.21 3.68 -9.27
CA MET A 358 25.47 4.60 -10.39
C MET A 358 26.91 4.47 -10.90
N ASP A 359 27.88 4.27 -10.00
CA ASP A 359 29.28 4.10 -10.34
C ASP A 359 29.55 2.75 -11.03
N ALA A 360 28.87 1.70 -10.61
CA ALA A 360 28.96 0.36 -11.22
C ALA A 360 28.17 0.21 -12.55
N ALA A 361 27.32 1.18 -12.88
CA ALA A 361 26.45 1.10 -14.04
C ALA A 361 27.23 1.18 -15.38
N PRO A 362 26.81 0.44 -16.41
CA PRO A 362 27.34 0.56 -17.76
C PRO A 362 27.26 1.99 -18.31
N ASN A 363 28.12 2.32 -19.28
CA ASN A 363 28.20 3.68 -19.80
C ASN A 363 26.96 4.14 -20.56
N ASN A 364 26.16 3.23 -21.07
CA ASN A 364 24.91 3.50 -21.77
C ASN A 364 23.69 3.65 -20.83
N VAL A 365 23.90 3.88 -19.52
CA VAL A 365 22.83 4.17 -18.57
C VAL A 365 22.80 5.67 -18.26
N ILE A 366 21.65 6.29 -18.48
CA ILE A 366 21.33 7.68 -18.13
C ILE A 366 20.54 7.67 -16.81
N PHE A 367 20.82 8.60 -15.92
CA PHE A 367 20.15 8.75 -14.64
C PHE A 367 19.30 10.02 -14.60
N ALA A 368 17.99 9.88 -14.48
CA ALA A 368 17.10 10.98 -14.16
C ALA A 368 16.93 11.06 -12.62
N VAL A 369 17.46 12.12 -12.03
CA VAL A 369 17.51 12.32 -10.57
C VAL A 369 16.62 13.50 -10.18
N SER A 370 15.76 13.32 -9.19
CA SER A 370 14.95 14.43 -8.67
C SER A 370 15.85 15.56 -8.11
N LYS A 371 15.54 16.82 -8.44
CA LYS A 371 16.23 18.02 -7.94
C LYS A 371 16.37 18.07 -6.42
N ARG A 372 15.49 17.40 -5.69
CA ARG A 372 15.56 17.27 -4.21
C ARG A 372 16.88 16.62 -3.75
N TYR A 373 17.58 15.92 -4.65
CA TYR A 373 18.81 15.18 -4.38
C TYR A 373 20.03 15.72 -5.15
N ALA A 374 19.91 16.89 -5.77
CA ALA A 374 20.95 17.49 -6.61
C ALA A 374 22.31 17.58 -5.89
N GLY A 375 22.35 18.08 -4.65
CA GLY A 375 23.58 18.19 -3.88
C GLY A 375 24.30 16.87 -3.58
N ALA A 376 23.59 15.75 -3.69
CA ALA A 376 24.20 14.43 -3.53
C ALA A 376 24.91 13.95 -4.81
N THR A 377 24.53 14.47 -5.99
CA THR A 377 25.17 14.13 -7.27
C THR A 377 26.53 14.76 -7.44
N GLU A 378 26.82 15.85 -6.74
CA GLU A 378 28.14 16.54 -6.76
C GLU A 378 29.30 15.65 -6.26
N SER A 379 29.00 14.67 -5.42
CA SER A 379 30.00 13.72 -4.90
C SER A 379 30.29 12.53 -5.82
N LEU A 380 29.62 12.45 -6.99
CA LEU A 380 29.83 11.39 -7.96
C LEU A 380 31.10 11.61 -8.79
N PRO A 381 31.74 10.54 -9.31
CA PRO A 381 32.77 10.68 -10.32
C PRO A 381 32.24 11.42 -11.56
N LYS A 382 33.08 12.25 -12.20
CA LYS A 382 32.70 13.06 -13.36
C LYS A 382 32.03 12.25 -14.46
N ARG A 383 32.54 11.04 -14.75
CA ARG A 383 31.96 10.09 -15.74
C ARG A 383 30.49 9.75 -15.46
N VAL A 384 30.07 9.80 -14.17
CA VAL A 384 28.68 9.52 -13.79
C VAL A 384 27.86 10.80 -13.82
N GLN A 385 28.44 11.95 -13.37
CA GLN A 385 27.80 13.25 -13.42
C GLN A 385 27.38 13.63 -14.85
N ASP A 386 28.22 13.33 -15.84
CA ASP A 386 27.97 13.59 -17.25
C ASP A 386 26.77 12.81 -17.81
N ARG A 387 26.22 11.84 -17.06
CA ARG A 387 25.04 11.03 -17.43
C ARG A 387 23.83 11.31 -16.54
N VAL A 388 23.86 12.39 -15.75
CA VAL A 388 22.79 12.74 -14.81
C VAL A 388 21.95 13.87 -15.36
N ILE A 389 20.63 13.68 -15.36
CA ILE A 389 19.62 14.69 -15.67
C ILE A 389 18.90 15.04 -14.37
N LEU A 390 18.85 16.30 -14.00
CA LEU A 390 18.07 16.76 -12.86
C LEU A 390 16.67 17.18 -13.30
N PHE A 391 15.63 16.61 -12.66
CA PHE A 391 14.24 16.97 -12.93
C PHE A 391 13.49 17.37 -11.64
N ALA A 392 12.48 18.23 -11.78
CA ALA A 392 11.58 18.60 -10.68
C ALA A 392 10.36 17.67 -10.66
N GLU A 393 9.47 17.82 -11.61
CA GLU A 393 8.23 17.02 -11.75
C GLU A 393 8.28 16.14 -12.99
N VAL A 394 8.85 16.65 -14.08
CA VAL A 394 8.88 16.01 -15.39
C VAL A 394 10.32 15.84 -15.86
N ILE A 395 10.63 14.68 -16.44
CA ILE A 395 11.93 14.38 -17.03
C ILE A 395 12.00 15.09 -18.41
N PRO A 396 12.99 15.98 -18.65
CA PRO A 396 13.10 16.70 -19.91
C PRO A 396 13.62 15.79 -21.03
N ILE A 397 12.79 15.51 -22.03
CA ILE A 397 13.12 14.62 -23.17
C ILE A 397 14.34 15.13 -23.92
N LYS A 398 14.43 16.45 -24.20
CA LYS A 398 15.59 17.03 -24.89
C LYS A 398 16.91 16.69 -24.23
N SER A 399 16.97 16.77 -22.88
CA SER A 399 18.18 16.43 -22.14
C SER A 399 18.51 14.93 -22.22
N VAL A 400 17.50 14.05 -22.28
CA VAL A 400 17.70 12.62 -22.53
C VAL A 400 18.35 12.41 -23.91
N LEU A 401 17.78 13.03 -24.94
CA LEU A 401 18.28 12.93 -26.32
C LEU A 401 19.72 13.48 -26.47
N GLU A 402 20.02 14.61 -25.85
CA GLU A 402 21.38 15.18 -25.82
C GLU A 402 22.40 14.21 -25.23
N LEU A 403 22.01 13.48 -24.19
CA LEU A 403 22.90 12.48 -23.58
C LEU A 403 23.02 11.23 -24.45
N LEU A 404 21.94 10.78 -25.10
CA LEU A 404 21.99 9.67 -26.06
C LEU A 404 23.01 9.89 -27.19
N LEU A 405 23.16 11.14 -27.66
CA LEU A 405 24.15 11.48 -28.68
C LEU A 405 25.60 11.44 -28.17
N LYS A 406 25.80 11.59 -26.85
CA LYS A 406 27.15 11.57 -26.22
C LYS A 406 27.60 10.18 -25.80
N ILE A 407 26.69 9.21 -25.69
CA ILE A 407 27.00 7.83 -25.31
C ILE A 407 27.84 7.19 -26.44
N LYS A 408 28.97 6.61 -26.05
CA LYS A 408 29.76 5.71 -26.92
C LYS A 408 29.18 4.31 -26.77
N TYR A 409 28.58 3.81 -27.82
CA TYR A 409 27.97 2.49 -27.91
C TYR A 409 29.01 1.40 -28.19
#